data_5ba7ba632272aae454b38b8c9ac54023
#
_entry.id   5ba7ba632272aae454b38b8c9ac54023
#
_cell.length_a   1.000
_cell.length_b   1.000
_cell.length_c   1.000
_cell.angle_alpha   90.00
_cell.angle_beta   90.00
_cell.angle_gamma   90.00
#
_symmetry.space_group_name_H-M   'P 1'
#
loop_
_entity.id
_entity.type
_entity.pdbx_description
1 polymer ?
#
loop_
_entity_poly.entity_id
_entity_poly.type
_entity_poly.pdbx_seq_one_letter_code
_entity_poly.pdbx_strand_id
1 'polypeptide(L)'
;MIDIKGKKISILGAGKSGLSAAKLASFLGADIFISDSGYKVECEDYKNFKHELGKHSDKVLDSNLIIKSPGIPNSIEIIKKAKESNIKIISEIEFAGFFTQSPIIGITGSNGKTTTVELVNQIFL
;
A
#
# COMPACT_ATOMS: atom_id res chain seq x y z
N MET A 1 10.90 7.98 -11.35
CA MET A 1 11.21 7.11 -10.19
C MET A 1 11.14 7.96 -8.93
N ILE A 2 10.63 7.41 -7.87
CA ILE A 2 10.54 8.08 -6.56
C ILE A 2 11.70 7.65 -5.67
N ASP A 3 12.39 8.61 -5.05
CA ASP A 3 13.44 8.30 -4.07
C ASP A 3 12.81 8.20 -2.67
N ILE A 4 12.89 7.02 -2.08
CA ILE A 4 12.32 6.73 -0.75
C ILE A 4 13.35 6.34 0.29
N LYS A 5 14.62 6.32 -0.07
CA LYS A 5 15.69 5.98 0.87
C LYS A 5 15.72 6.95 2.06
N GLY A 6 15.66 6.41 3.26
CA GLY A 6 15.61 7.20 4.49
C GLY A 6 14.27 7.89 4.76
N LYS A 7 13.26 7.73 3.89
CA LYS A 7 11.93 8.30 4.10
C LYS A 7 11.11 7.43 5.04
N LYS A 8 10.24 8.08 5.81
CA LYS A 8 9.23 7.40 6.62
C LYS A 8 7.99 7.15 5.77
N ILE A 9 7.55 5.92 5.69
CA ILE A 9 6.38 5.51 4.91
C ILE A 9 5.40 4.78 5.81
N SER A 10 4.17 5.25 5.86
CA SER A 10 3.08 4.55 6.52
C SER A 10 2.29 3.73 5.50
N ILE A 11 2.04 2.47 5.83
CA ILE A 11 1.22 1.55 5.04
C ILE A 11 -0.12 1.39 5.75
N LEU A 12 -1.21 1.78 5.11
CA LEU A 12 -2.55 1.56 5.61
C LEU A 12 -3.14 0.29 5.00
N GLY A 13 -3.30 -0.72 5.84
CA GLY A 13 -3.72 -2.07 5.46
C GLY A 13 -2.56 -3.06 5.51
N ALA A 14 -2.68 -4.07 6.36
CA ALA A 14 -1.70 -5.14 6.55
C ALA A 14 -2.07 -6.42 5.77
N GLY A 15 -2.87 -6.30 4.72
CA GLY A 15 -3.18 -7.38 3.81
C GLY A 15 -1.99 -7.73 2.91
N LYS A 16 -2.18 -8.67 2.02
CA LYS A 16 -1.12 -9.22 1.16
C LYS A 16 -0.40 -8.14 0.35
N SER A 17 -1.14 -7.22 -0.28
CA SER A 17 -0.54 -6.16 -1.10
C SER A 17 0.13 -5.08 -0.25
N GLY A 18 -0.45 -4.71 0.89
CA GLY A 18 0.16 -3.76 1.82
C GLY A 18 1.50 -4.27 2.36
N LEU A 19 1.56 -5.54 2.75
CA LEU A 19 2.81 -6.18 3.19
C LEU A 19 3.83 -6.29 2.06
N SER A 20 3.40 -6.54 0.84
CA SER A 20 4.31 -6.55 -0.31
C SER A 20 4.90 -5.17 -0.57
N ALA A 21 4.08 -4.11 -0.47
CA ALA A 21 4.55 -2.73 -0.57
C ALA A 21 5.53 -2.38 0.56
N ALA A 22 5.23 -2.82 1.79
CA ALA A 22 6.11 -2.61 2.94
C ALA A 22 7.49 -3.26 2.74
N LYS A 23 7.51 -4.52 2.27
CA LYS A 23 8.75 -5.25 1.97
C LYS A 23 9.57 -4.56 0.90
N LEU A 24 8.95 -4.15 -0.20
CA LEU A 24 9.62 -3.42 -1.28
C LEU A 24 10.20 -2.10 -0.79
N ALA A 25 9.40 -1.30 -0.09
CA ALA A 25 9.84 -0.01 0.42
C ALA A 25 10.98 -0.15 1.43
N SER A 26 10.90 -1.14 2.32
CA SER A 26 11.97 -1.45 3.29
C SER A 26 13.26 -1.89 2.60
N PHE A 27 13.15 -2.74 1.59
CA PHE A 27 14.31 -3.15 0.77
C PHE A 27 14.99 -1.96 0.10
N LEU A 28 14.22 -0.95 -0.30
CA LEU A 28 14.73 0.28 -0.91
C LEU A 28 15.21 1.31 0.13
N GLY A 29 15.21 0.97 1.40
CA GLY A 29 15.79 1.77 2.47
C GLY A 29 14.83 2.73 3.19
N ALA A 30 13.52 2.57 3.03
CA ALA A 30 12.54 3.35 3.77
C ALA A 30 12.33 2.81 5.21
N ASP A 31 11.94 3.69 6.12
CA ASP A 31 11.48 3.33 7.47
C ASP A 31 9.96 3.14 7.43
N ILE A 32 9.50 1.94 7.76
CA ILE A 32 8.12 1.50 7.55
C ILE A 32 7.33 1.47 8.85
N PHE A 33 6.12 2.02 8.79
CA PHE A 33 5.09 1.87 9.82
C PHE A 33 3.82 1.29 9.19
N ILE A 34 3.33 0.17 9.72
CA ILE A 34 2.10 -0.49 9.23
C ILE A 34 0.97 -0.21 10.19
N SER A 35 -0.17 0.20 9.67
CA SER A 35 -1.39 0.46 10.45
C SER A 35 -2.57 -0.27 9.81
N ASP A 36 -3.30 -1.04 10.60
CA ASP A 36 -4.50 -1.77 10.18
C ASP A 36 -5.59 -1.63 11.23
N SER A 37 -6.81 -1.36 10.79
CA SER A 37 -7.97 -1.24 11.68
C SER A 37 -8.45 -2.59 12.23
N GLY A 38 -8.07 -3.71 11.62
CA GLY A 38 -8.36 -5.04 12.09
C GLY A 38 -7.45 -5.47 13.24
N TYR A 39 -7.96 -6.33 14.11
CA TYR A 39 -7.17 -6.94 15.18
C TYR A 39 -6.50 -8.24 14.77
N LYS A 40 -6.97 -8.85 13.69
CA LYS A 40 -6.40 -10.08 13.12
C LYS A 40 -5.99 -9.83 11.69
N VAL A 41 -4.76 -10.17 11.37
CA VAL A 41 -4.17 -10.08 10.05
C VAL A 41 -3.73 -11.49 9.65
N GLU A 42 -4.06 -11.91 8.44
CA GLU A 42 -3.80 -13.29 7.96
C GLU A 42 -2.31 -13.63 7.96
N CYS A 43 -1.47 -12.69 7.55
CA CYS A 43 -0.03 -12.90 7.48
C CYS A 43 0.66 -12.16 8.62
N GLU A 44 1.48 -12.85 9.39
CA GLU A 44 2.19 -12.29 10.53
C GLU A 44 3.44 -11.48 10.16
N ASP A 45 3.77 -11.36 8.87
CA ASP A 45 4.95 -10.63 8.40
C ASP A 45 4.95 -9.15 8.79
N TYR A 46 3.78 -8.58 9.12
CA TYR A 46 3.67 -7.21 9.65
C TYR A 46 4.50 -7.02 10.93
N LYS A 47 4.72 -8.09 11.70
CA LYS A 47 5.50 -8.06 12.94
C LYS A 47 6.98 -7.71 12.72
N ASN A 48 7.48 -7.85 11.50
CA ASN A 48 8.84 -7.45 11.12
C ASN A 48 9.01 -5.92 11.00
N PHE A 49 7.91 -5.17 11.11
CA PHE A 49 7.88 -3.72 10.98
C PHE A 49 7.27 -3.09 12.23
N LYS A 50 7.55 -1.81 12.45
CA LYS A 50 6.76 -1.01 13.39
C LYS A 50 5.31 -1.04 12.94
N HIS A 51 4.39 -1.31 13.84
CA HIS A 51 2.98 -1.50 13.46
C HIS A 51 2.01 -1.13 14.59
N GLU A 52 0.74 -0.96 14.21
CA GLU A 52 -0.42 -0.93 15.08
C GLU A 52 -1.58 -1.69 14.45
N LEU A 53 -2.38 -2.33 15.28
CA LEU A 53 -3.60 -3.02 14.89
C LEU A 53 -4.80 -2.49 15.67
N GLY A 54 -5.98 -2.61 15.09
CA GLY A 54 -7.24 -2.23 15.71
C GLY A 54 -7.63 -0.76 15.55
N LYS A 55 -6.75 0.06 15.01
CA LYS A 55 -7.00 1.48 14.75
C LYS A 55 -5.97 2.05 13.79
N HIS A 56 -6.29 3.24 13.28
CA HIS A 56 -5.31 4.11 12.62
C HIS A 56 -5.08 5.34 13.51
N SER A 57 -3.98 5.36 14.24
CA SER A 57 -3.63 6.47 15.12
C SER A 57 -2.86 7.58 14.38
N ASP A 58 -2.65 8.70 15.05
CA ASP A 58 -1.88 9.82 14.51
C ASP A 58 -0.40 9.48 14.23
N LYS A 59 0.08 8.31 14.67
CA LYS A 59 1.40 7.77 14.28
C LYS A 59 1.55 7.64 12.77
N VAL A 60 0.45 7.40 12.06
CA VAL A 60 0.43 7.36 10.58
C VAL A 60 0.89 8.69 9.98
N LEU A 61 0.63 9.80 10.66
CA LEU A 61 0.97 11.14 10.17
C LEU A 61 2.46 11.49 10.29
N ASP A 62 3.23 10.73 11.06
CA ASP A 62 4.69 10.85 11.10
C ASP A 62 5.32 10.14 9.91
N SER A 63 4.95 10.55 8.72
CA SER A 63 5.44 9.95 7.49
C SER A 63 5.56 10.97 6.35
N ASN A 64 6.44 10.67 5.42
CA ASN A 64 6.63 11.46 4.19
C ASN A 64 5.65 11.03 3.08
N LEU A 65 5.17 9.79 3.16
CA LEU A 65 4.29 9.18 2.18
C LEU A 65 3.39 8.16 2.87
N ILE A 66 2.14 8.12 2.47
CA ILE A 66 1.19 7.08 2.87
C ILE A 66 0.85 6.22 1.66
N ILE A 67 1.00 4.91 1.80
CA ILE A 67 0.53 3.93 0.83
C ILE A 67 -0.73 3.29 1.40
N LYS A 68 -1.82 3.42 0.68
CA LYS A 68 -3.15 3.03 1.15
C LYS A 68 -3.70 1.88 0.32
N SER A 69 -4.23 0.86 1.01
CA SER A 69 -5.03 -0.19 0.36
C SER A 69 -6.30 0.39 -0.28
N PRO A 70 -6.67 -0.06 -1.48
CA PRO A 70 -7.90 0.40 -2.15
C PRO A 70 -9.18 0.17 -1.33
N GLY A 71 -9.22 -0.87 -0.50
CA GLY A 71 -10.35 -1.18 0.36
C GLY A 71 -10.60 -0.19 1.51
N ILE A 72 -9.64 0.69 1.79
CA ILE A 72 -9.78 1.70 2.84
C ILE A 72 -10.43 2.95 2.25
N PRO A 73 -11.60 3.39 2.77
CA PRO A 73 -12.28 4.57 2.26
C PRO A 73 -11.44 5.85 2.42
N ASN A 74 -11.57 6.77 1.47
CA ASN A 74 -10.95 8.10 1.59
C ASN A 74 -11.63 8.99 2.65
N SER A 75 -12.79 8.59 3.15
CA SER A 75 -13.58 9.34 4.12
C SER A 75 -13.18 9.13 5.57
N ILE A 76 -12.29 8.19 5.88
CA ILE A 76 -11.86 7.97 7.26
C ILE A 76 -11.02 9.15 7.78
N GLU A 77 -11.06 9.34 9.09
CA GLU A 77 -10.47 10.50 9.75
C GLU A 77 -8.98 10.66 9.48
N ILE A 78 -8.22 9.56 9.56
CA ILE A 78 -6.77 9.62 9.37
C ILE A 78 -6.38 10.08 7.95
N ILE A 79 -7.17 9.73 6.94
CA ILE A 79 -6.94 10.18 5.57
C ILE A 79 -7.22 11.68 5.43
N LYS A 80 -8.27 12.18 6.08
CA LYS A 80 -8.59 13.62 6.10
C LYS A 80 -7.45 14.41 6.76
N LYS A 81 -6.98 13.96 7.92
CA LYS A 81 -5.85 14.57 8.63
C LYS A 81 -4.56 14.56 7.78
N ALA A 82 -4.29 13.46 7.10
CA ALA A 82 -3.12 13.35 6.22
C ALA A 82 -3.17 14.37 5.08
N LYS A 83 -4.34 14.55 4.46
CA LYS A 83 -4.54 15.56 3.41
C LYS A 83 -4.35 16.98 3.94
N GLU A 84 -4.89 17.27 5.11
CA GLU A 84 -4.72 18.57 5.79
C GLU A 84 -3.26 18.86 6.10
N SER A 85 -2.48 17.82 6.40
CA SER A 85 -1.03 17.91 6.66
C SER A 85 -0.18 17.86 5.38
N ASN A 86 -0.79 17.88 4.20
CA ASN A 86 -0.13 17.78 2.90
C ASN A 86 0.77 16.53 2.73
N ILE A 87 0.40 15.43 3.38
CA ILE A 87 1.09 14.15 3.20
C ILE A 87 0.57 13.49 1.93
N LYS A 88 1.47 13.12 1.04
CA LYS A 88 1.09 12.44 -0.21
C LYS A 88 0.54 11.05 0.10
N ILE A 89 -0.60 10.71 -0.51
CA ILE A 89 -1.26 9.42 -0.39
C ILE A 89 -1.34 8.79 -1.76
N ILE A 90 -0.83 7.57 -1.89
CA ILE A 90 -0.90 6.78 -3.13
C ILE A 90 -1.43 5.38 -2.85
N SER A 91 -1.87 4.69 -3.89
CA SER A 91 -2.23 3.28 -3.79
C SER A 91 -1.00 2.39 -3.88
N GLU A 92 -1.16 1.13 -3.51
CA GLU A 92 -0.11 0.11 -3.64
C GLU A 92 0.29 -0.10 -5.11
N ILE A 93 -0.68 0.00 -6.02
CA ILE A 93 -0.43 -0.14 -7.47
C ILE A 93 0.36 1.05 -8.00
N GLU A 94 0.01 2.27 -7.59
CA GLU A 94 0.80 3.47 -7.94
C GLU A 94 2.23 3.36 -7.43
N PHE A 95 2.39 2.89 -6.19
CA PHE A 95 3.71 2.68 -5.62
C PHE A 95 4.52 1.67 -6.43
N ALA A 96 3.95 0.50 -6.74
CA ALA A 96 4.61 -0.51 -7.55
C ALA A 96 4.98 0.02 -8.95
N GLY A 97 4.11 0.85 -9.53
CA GLY A 97 4.33 1.46 -10.84
C GLY A 97 5.60 2.30 -10.95
N PHE A 98 6.06 2.90 -9.84
CA PHE A 98 7.31 3.66 -9.85
C PHE A 98 8.56 2.80 -10.03
N PHE A 99 8.47 1.50 -9.77
CA PHE A 99 9.61 0.57 -9.77
C PHE A 99 9.55 -0.48 -10.88
N THR A 100 8.54 -0.45 -11.73
CA THR A 100 8.45 -1.33 -12.89
C THR A 100 8.80 -0.61 -14.16
N GLN A 101 9.51 -1.29 -15.04
CA GLN A 101 9.79 -0.85 -16.42
C GLN A 101 8.98 -1.69 -17.44
N SER A 102 8.27 -2.68 -16.96
CA SER A 102 7.43 -3.53 -17.80
C SER A 102 6.15 -2.80 -18.21
N PRO A 103 5.62 -3.06 -19.40
CA PRO A 103 4.31 -2.56 -19.79
C PRO A 103 3.23 -3.04 -18.82
N ILE A 104 2.29 -2.16 -18.49
CA ILE A 104 1.18 -2.45 -17.59
C ILE A 104 -0.10 -2.54 -18.40
N ILE A 105 -0.83 -3.66 -18.26
CA ILE A 105 -2.14 -3.86 -18.88
C ILE A 105 -3.19 -3.74 -17.78
N GLY A 106 -4.02 -2.71 -17.87
CA GLY A 106 -5.14 -2.49 -16.96
C GLY A 106 -6.40 -3.18 -17.46
N ILE A 107 -7.06 -3.93 -16.59
CA ILE A 107 -8.32 -4.62 -16.90
C ILE A 107 -9.39 -4.11 -15.93
N THR A 108 -10.47 -3.56 -16.48
CA THR A 108 -11.59 -3.02 -15.71
C THR A 108 -12.91 -3.60 -16.21
N GLY A 109 -13.93 -3.58 -15.37
CA GLY A 109 -15.27 -4.07 -15.71
C GLY A 109 -16.02 -4.58 -14.48
N SER A 110 -17.32 -4.79 -14.62
CA SER A 110 -18.18 -5.29 -13.54
C SER A 110 -18.08 -6.80 -13.35
N ASN A 111 -17.84 -7.55 -14.43
CA ASN A 111 -17.80 -9.00 -14.47
C ASN A 111 -16.64 -9.49 -15.34
N GLY A 112 -16.14 -10.69 -15.06
CA GLY A 112 -15.16 -11.39 -15.90
C GLY A 112 -13.73 -10.85 -15.80
N LYS A 113 -13.41 -9.93 -14.90
CA LYS A 113 -12.05 -9.39 -14.74
C LYS A 113 -11.01 -10.47 -14.46
N THR A 114 -11.28 -11.37 -13.52
CA THR A 114 -10.35 -12.44 -13.15
C THR A 114 -10.11 -13.37 -14.33
N THR A 115 -11.16 -13.79 -15.05
CA THR A 115 -11.04 -14.63 -16.24
C THR A 115 -10.21 -13.95 -17.32
N THR A 116 -10.44 -12.65 -17.56
CA THR A 116 -9.67 -11.88 -18.56
C THR A 116 -8.21 -11.76 -18.14
N VAL A 117 -7.90 -11.53 -16.87
CA VAL A 117 -6.52 -11.49 -16.35
C VAL A 117 -5.82 -12.82 -16.57
N GLU A 118 -6.48 -13.93 -16.28
CA GLU A 118 -5.92 -15.27 -16.49
C GLU A 118 -5.62 -15.55 -17.97
N LEU A 119 -6.54 -15.18 -18.87
CA LEU A 119 -6.33 -15.34 -20.31
C LEU A 119 -5.17 -14.49 -20.82
N VAL A 120 -5.08 -13.23 -20.41
CA VAL A 120 -3.96 -12.35 -20.76
C VAL A 120 -2.64 -12.93 -20.23
N ASN A 121 -2.63 -13.44 -19.01
CA ASN A 121 -1.46 -14.05 -18.42
C ASN A 121 -0.97 -15.27 -19.22
N GLN A 122 -1.88 -16.10 -19.71
CA GLN A 122 -1.55 -17.24 -20.58
C GLN A 122 -0.94 -16.82 -21.92
N ILE A 123 -1.34 -15.68 -22.45
CA ILE A 123 -0.81 -15.15 -23.72
C ILE A 123 0.63 -14.63 -23.55
N PHE A 124 0.94 -14.00 -22.42
CA PHE A 124 2.22 -13.32 -22.18
C PHE A 124 3.23 -14.14 -21.37
N LEU A 125 2.84 -15.27 -20.87
CA LEU A 125 3.74 -16.25 -20.28
C LEU A 125 4.14 -17.29 -21.31
#